data_1036c480659cfaa77314c627eb4f2251
#
_entry.id   1036c480659cfaa77314c627eb4f2251
#
_cell.length_a   1.000
_cell.length_b   1.000
_cell.length_c   1.000
_cell.angle_alpha   90.00
_cell.angle_beta   90.00
_cell.angle_gamma   90.00
#
_symmetry.space_group_name_H-M   'P 1'
#
loop_
_entity.id
_entity.type
_entity.pdbx_description
1 polymer ?
#
loop_
_entity_poly.entity_id
_entity_poly.type
_entity_poly.pdbx_seq_one_letter_code
_entity_poly.pdbx_strand_id
1 'polypeptide(L)'
;LVFSGGRGYHVHVRDIAFRGWGSAERRELIDYVCGIGIDPAAMLSKRIPSGPGWQKRYREALIEYLRWMGGLPEEEAMAHLTAMEGIGKESASAFLKKSDEIISAIERHPTGMILKNRVLGIITTRQEGEFKKRLLSRAALADEPVTTDTKRLIRMPTSLHGGSGMRVQPLELRDLHEFDPLTDAVVFGTRDVKVDQKFPIRMPMLGSTYELQKGII
;
A
#
# COMPACT_ATOMS: atom_id res chain seq x y z
N LEU A 1 -9.53 11.17 5.41
CA LEU A 1 -9.21 10.84 4.02
C LEU A 1 -9.88 11.85 3.10
N VAL A 2 -9.25 12.19 1.96
CA VAL A 2 -9.80 13.16 1.01
C VAL A 2 -9.53 12.65 -0.41
N PHE A 3 -10.57 12.50 -1.22
CA PHE A 3 -10.41 12.31 -2.65
C PHE A 3 -9.91 13.61 -3.28
N SER A 4 -8.88 13.54 -4.12
CA SER A 4 -8.19 14.72 -4.66
C SER A 4 -8.95 15.48 -5.75
N GLY A 5 -10.12 15.00 -6.14
CA GLY A 5 -10.86 15.49 -7.32
C GLY A 5 -10.26 15.05 -8.67
N GLY A 6 -9.17 14.27 -8.66
CA GLY A 6 -8.49 13.76 -9.85
C GLY A 6 -8.36 12.25 -9.83
N ARG A 7 -7.16 11.74 -9.57
CA ARG A 7 -6.84 10.30 -9.65
C ARG A 7 -6.46 9.66 -8.34
N GLY A 8 -6.45 10.36 -7.24
CA GLY A 8 -5.90 9.83 -6.01
C GLY A 8 -6.56 10.34 -4.75
N TYR A 9 -6.07 9.84 -3.65
CA TYR A 9 -6.54 10.19 -2.31
C TYR A 9 -5.40 10.78 -1.49
N HIS A 10 -5.75 11.69 -0.58
CA HIS A 10 -4.82 12.27 0.38
C HIS A 10 -5.21 11.88 1.80
N VAL A 11 -4.24 11.41 2.57
CA VAL A 11 -4.39 11.23 4.02
C VAL A 11 -3.92 12.51 4.70
N HIS A 12 -4.84 13.25 5.30
CA HIS A 12 -4.53 14.47 6.06
C HIS A 12 -4.28 14.10 7.51
N VAL A 13 -3.01 14.13 7.95
CA VAL A 13 -2.63 13.96 9.35
C VAL A 13 -2.71 15.32 10.05
N ARG A 14 -3.64 15.45 11.00
CA ARG A 14 -3.94 16.72 11.69
C ARG A 14 -3.46 16.78 13.13
N ASP A 15 -2.86 15.71 13.62
CA ASP A 15 -2.35 15.66 14.98
C ASP A 15 -1.28 16.73 15.20
N ILE A 16 -1.39 17.43 16.35
CA ILE A 16 -0.50 18.51 16.72
C ILE A 16 0.95 18.05 16.87
N ALA A 17 1.17 16.79 17.22
CA ALA A 17 2.49 16.20 17.36
C ALA A 17 3.31 16.25 16.06
N PHE A 18 2.64 16.24 14.91
CA PHE A 18 3.31 16.25 13.59
C PHE A 18 3.45 17.65 12.97
N ARG A 19 2.83 18.66 13.53
CA ARG A 19 2.81 20.03 12.93
C ARG A 19 4.19 20.68 12.88
N GLY A 20 5.04 20.38 13.84
CA GLY A 20 6.40 20.92 13.91
C GLY A 20 7.42 20.17 13.08
N TRP A 21 7.05 19.09 12.41
CA TRP A 21 7.96 18.26 11.65
C TRP A 21 8.41 18.96 10.36
N GLY A 22 9.74 19.03 10.17
CA GLY A 22 10.36 19.49 8.93
C GLY A 22 10.41 18.41 7.87
N SER A 23 11.08 18.71 6.75
CA SER A 23 11.16 17.77 5.61
C SER A 23 11.91 16.49 5.93
N ALA A 24 12.88 16.52 6.86
CA ALA A 24 13.65 15.33 7.23
C ALA A 24 12.78 14.29 7.96
N GLU A 25 12.08 14.72 9.02
CA GLU A 25 11.21 13.84 9.80
C GLU A 25 10.05 13.30 8.95
N ARG A 26 9.53 14.13 8.05
CA ARG A 26 8.49 13.72 7.11
C ARG A 26 8.98 12.68 6.11
N ARG A 27 10.25 12.78 5.68
CA ARG A 27 10.89 11.79 4.81
C ARG A 27 11.03 10.46 5.54
N GLU A 28 11.53 10.45 6.76
CA GLU A 28 11.63 9.23 7.56
C GLU A 28 10.28 8.54 7.77
N LEU A 29 9.21 9.34 7.97
CA LEU A 29 7.86 8.78 8.04
C LEU A 29 7.47 8.09 6.72
N ILE A 30 7.72 8.72 5.58
CA ILE A 30 7.41 8.14 4.28
C ILE A 30 8.25 6.90 4.02
N ASP A 31 9.55 6.93 4.30
CA ASP A 31 10.43 5.77 4.19
C ASP A 31 9.90 4.61 5.04
N TYR A 32 9.48 4.89 6.27
CA TYR A 32 8.88 3.89 7.15
C TYR A 32 7.58 3.32 6.59
N VAL A 33 6.62 4.13 6.13
CA VAL A 33 5.33 3.62 5.65
C VAL A 33 5.43 2.94 4.30
N CYS A 34 6.37 3.39 3.45
CA CYS A 34 6.67 2.80 2.14
C CYS A 34 7.62 1.60 2.23
N GLY A 35 8.18 1.31 3.41
CA GLY A 35 9.09 0.18 3.60
C GLY A 35 10.45 0.36 2.93
N ILE A 36 10.89 1.59 2.74
CA ILE A 36 12.20 1.90 2.15
C ILE A 36 13.28 1.51 3.16
N GLY A 37 14.25 0.73 2.72
CA GLY A 37 15.34 0.26 3.58
C GLY A 37 14.99 -0.87 4.55
N ILE A 38 13.79 -1.46 4.47
CA ILE A 38 13.45 -2.63 5.28
C ILE A 38 14.29 -3.82 4.87
N ASP A 39 15.03 -4.35 5.84
CA ASP A 39 15.75 -5.62 5.75
C ASP A 39 15.01 -6.72 6.53
N PRO A 40 14.35 -7.67 5.85
CA PRO A 40 13.67 -8.78 6.50
C PRO A 40 14.61 -9.63 7.35
N ALA A 41 15.88 -9.75 6.96
CA ALA A 41 16.87 -10.54 7.71
C ALA A 41 17.20 -9.90 9.06
N ALA A 42 17.34 -8.57 9.10
CA ALA A 42 17.55 -7.83 10.34
C ALA A 42 16.34 -7.92 11.28
N MET A 43 15.12 -7.95 10.71
CA MET A 43 13.89 -8.08 11.51
C MET A 43 13.76 -9.44 12.19
N LEU A 44 14.31 -10.50 11.59
CA LEU A 44 14.19 -11.87 12.13
C LEU A 44 15.16 -12.17 13.25
N SER A 45 16.20 -11.43 13.45
CA SER A 45 17.41 -11.64 14.27
C SER A 45 17.49 -12.88 15.21
N LYS A 46 16.48 -13.31 15.90
CA LYS A 46 16.35 -14.58 16.68
C LYS A 46 14.89 -14.90 17.04
N ARG A 47 13.96 -14.00 16.77
CA ARG A 47 12.54 -14.15 17.13
C ARG A 47 11.67 -13.61 16.02
N ILE A 48 10.53 -14.22 15.78
CA ILE A 48 9.50 -13.61 14.94
C ILE A 48 9.03 -12.35 15.67
N PRO A 49 9.08 -11.19 15.01
CA PRO A 49 8.70 -9.94 15.65
C PRO A 49 7.22 -9.93 16.04
N SER A 50 6.91 -9.32 17.17
CA SER A 50 5.55 -9.28 17.75
C SER A 50 4.97 -7.89 17.92
N GLY A 51 5.76 -6.84 17.71
CA GLY A 51 5.32 -5.45 17.85
C GLY A 51 4.36 -4.98 16.74
N PRO A 52 3.89 -3.73 16.84
CA PRO A 52 3.05 -3.09 15.83
C PRO A 52 3.86 -2.72 14.56
N GLY A 53 3.21 -2.10 13.59
CA GLY A 53 3.83 -1.58 12.39
C GLY A 53 4.44 -2.70 11.53
N TRP A 54 5.69 -2.55 11.11
CA TRP A 54 6.37 -3.51 10.25
C TRP A 54 6.59 -4.88 10.91
N GLN A 55 6.69 -4.95 12.21
CA GLN A 55 6.77 -6.23 12.93
C GLN A 55 5.47 -7.04 12.77
N LYS A 56 4.32 -6.40 12.87
CA LYS A 56 3.02 -7.04 12.59
C LYS A 56 2.92 -7.46 11.13
N ARG A 57 3.28 -6.57 10.20
CA ARG A 57 3.25 -6.84 8.75
C ARG A 57 4.16 -8.01 8.36
N TYR A 58 5.33 -8.10 8.97
CA TYR A 58 6.26 -9.23 8.78
C TYR A 58 5.61 -10.55 9.16
N ARG A 59 5.03 -10.62 10.36
CA ARG A 59 4.35 -11.83 10.85
C ARG A 59 3.19 -12.25 9.94
N GLU A 60 2.37 -11.32 9.54
CA GLU A 60 1.25 -11.57 8.63
C GLU A 60 1.72 -12.02 7.24
N ALA A 61 2.77 -11.40 6.69
CA ALA A 61 3.35 -11.79 5.41
C ALA A 61 3.95 -13.20 5.48
N LEU A 62 4.54 -13.56 6.62
CA LEU A 62 5.09 -14.90 6.83
C LEU A 62 4.00 -15.97 6.88
N ILE A 63 2.92 -15.72 7.62
CA ILE A 63 1.75 -16.62 7.68
C ILE A 63 1.14 -16.77 6.27
N GLU A 64 0.97 -15.66 5.56
CA GLU A 64 0.45 -15.68 4.20
C GLU A 64 1.33 -16.47 3.23
N TYR A 65 2.65 -16.30 3.32
CA TYR A 65 3.60 -17.07 2.53
C TYR A 65 3.51 -18.57 2.82
N LEU A 66 3.44 -18.95 4.10
CA LEU A 66 3.34 -20.37 4.50
C LEU A 66 2.02 -20.98 4.02
N ARG A 67 0.91 -20.27 4.14
CA ARG A 67 -0.39 -20.72 3.62
C ARG A 67 -0.41 -20.86 2.11
N TRP A 68 0.16 -19.87 1.41
CA TRP A 68 0.30 -19.93 -0.05
C TRP A 68 1.10 -21.16 -0.48
N MET A 69 2.22 -21.41 0.16
CA MET A 69 3.09 -22.56 -0.13
C MET A 69 2.39 -23.89 0.18
N GLY A 70 1.67 -23.98 1.30
CA GLY A 70 0.88 -25.15 1.68
C GLY A 70 -0.33 -25.41 0.75
N GLY A 71 -0.79 -24.42 0.00
CA GLY A 71 -1.83 -24.55 -1.01
C GLY A 71 -1.33 -24.95 -2.40
N LEU A 72 -0.01 -24.99 -2.62
CA LEU A 72 0.55 -25.49 -3.88
C LEU A 72 0.51 -27.00 -3.97
N PRO A 73 0.46 -27.58 -5.19
CA PRO A 73 0.76 -29.00 -5.38
C PRO A 73 2.11 -29.36 -4.74
N GLU A 74 2.23 -30.57 -4.16
CA GLU A 74 3.42 -30.99 -3.41
C GLU A 74 4.71 -30.86 -4.24
N GLU A 75 4.65 -31.21 -5.52
CA GLU A 75 5.79 -31.11 -6.44
C GLU A 75 6.23 -29.66 -6.64
N GLU A 76 5.29 -28.72 -6.77
CA GLU A 76 5.58 -27.30 -6.93
C GLU A 76 6.15 -26.69 -5.64
N ALA A 77 5.56 -27.03 -4.49
CA ALA A 77 6.07 -26.59 -3.20
C ALA A 77 7.49 -27.11 -2.94
N MET A 78 7.75 -28.38 -3.26
CA MET A 78 9.07 -28.98 -3.17
C MET A 78 10.07 -28.32 -4.12
N ALA A 79 9.69 -28.09 -5.38
CA ALA A 79 10.53 -27.40 -6.36
C ALA A 79 10.86 -25.98 -5.91
N HIS A 80 9.86 -25.24 -5.40
CA HIS A 80 10.04 -23.89 -4.86
C HIS A 80 11.05 -23.84 -3.71
N LEU A 81 10.97 -24.76 -2.76
CA LEU A 81 11.88 -24.80 -1.62
C LEU A 81 13.29 -25.26 -2.02
N THR A 82 13.40 -26.30 -2.84
CA THR A 82 14.71 -26.87 -3.24
C THR A 82 15.48 -25.97 -4.22
N ALA A 83 14.80 -25.04 -4.89
CA ALA A 83 15.45 -23.98 -5.67
C ALA A 83 16.20 -22.96 -4.79
N MET A 84 16.02 -23.01 -3.48
CA MET A 84 16.71 -22.15 -2.54
C MET A 84 18.00 -22.82 -2.08
N GLU A 85 19.13 -22.12 -2.23
CA GLU A 85 20.42 -22.60 -1.75
C GLU A 85 20.37 -22.97 -0.26
N GLY A 86 20.87 -24.14 0.08
CA GLY A 86 20.88 -24.64 1.46
C GLY A 86 19.63 -25.40 1.89
N ILE A 87 18.63 -25.60 1.02
CA ILE A 87 17.45 -26.43 1.27
C ILE A 87 17.50 -27.69 0.41
N GLY A 88 17.76 -28.83 1.03
CA GLY A 88 17.69 -30.16 0.37
C GLY A 88 16.26 -30.73 0.40
N LYS A 89 16.02 -31.78 -0.38
CA LYS A 89 14.70 -32.45 -0.50
C LYS A 89 14.14 -32.92 0.84
N GLU A 90 14.96 -33.53 1.69
CA GLU A 90 14.54 -34.02 3.02
C GLU A 90 14.11 -32.84 3.92
N SER A 91 14.90 -31.75 3.94
CA SER A 91 14.58 -30.54 4.71
C SER A 91 13.30 -29.85 4.21
N ALA A 92 13.11 -29.80 2.90
CA ALA A 92 11.90 -29.24 2.28
C ALA A 92 10.67 -30.06 2.66
N SER A 93 10.72 -31.42 2.51
CA SER A 93 9.60 -32.30 2.86
C SER A 93 9.25 -32.22 4.35
N ALA A 94 10.25 -32.26 5.22
CA ALA A 94 10.04 -32.13 6.67
C ALA A 94 9.45 -30.77 7.05
N PHE A 95 9.82 -29.70 6.34
CA PHE A 95 9.28 -28.36 6.55
C PHE A 95 7.83 -28.25 6.11
N LEU A 96 7.48 -28.76 4.92
CA LEU A 96 6.10 -28.77 4.41
C LEU A 96 5.14 -29.51 5.33
N LYS A 97 5.54 -30.68 5.84
CA LYS A 97 4.75 -31.45 6.80
C LYS A 97 4.46 -30.73 8.11
N LYS A 98 5.32 -29.76 8.48
CA LYS A 98 5.19 -28.97 9.72
C LYS A 98 4.66 -27.55 9.49
N SER A 99 4.30 -27.18 8.27
CA SER A 99 3.89 -25.82 7.94
C SER A 99 2.71 -25.34 8.80
N ASP A 100 1.69 -26.16 8.99
CA ASP A 100 0.51 -25.82 9.79
C ASP A 100 0.83 -25.70 11.28
N GLU A 101 1.74 -26.52 11.80
CA GLU A 101 2.23 -26.41 13.18
C GLU A 101 2.99 -25.10 13.36
N ILE A 102 3.80 -24.71 12.38
CA ILE A 102 4.55 -23.46 12.39
C ILE A 102 3.60 -22.27 12.35
N ILE A 103 2.61 -22.28 11.46
CA ILE A 103 1.57 -21.22 11.38
C ILE A 103 0.88 -21.09 12.73
N SER A 104 0.36 -22.20 13.26
CA SER A 104 -0.35 -22.22 14.54
C SER A 104 0.51 -21.73 15.71
N ALA A 105 1.81 -22.04 15.66
CA ALA A 105 2.76 -21.56 16.67
C ALA A 105 2.97 -20.04 16.55
N ILE A 106 3.09 -19.49 15.34
CA ILE A 106 3.21 -18.04 15.11
C ILE A 106 1.96 -17.30 15.61
N GLU A 107 0.78 -17.85 15.33
CA GLU A 107 -0.51 -17.24 15.73
C GLU A 107 -0.73 -17.24 17.24
N ARG A 108 -0.36 -18.33 17.92
CA ARG A 108 -0.52 -18.48 19.38
C ARG A 108 0.48 -17.69 20.23
N HIS A 109 1.61 -17.30 19.67
CA HIS A 109 2.67 -16.60 20.40
C HIS A 109 2.86 -15.15 19.92
N PRO A 110 1.95 -14.23 20.28
CA PRO A 110 2.03 -12.83 19.84
C PRO A 110 3.26 -12.08 20.38
N THR A 111 3.92 -12.60 21.41
CA THR A 111 5.09 -11.97 22.06
C THR A 111 6.43 -12.35 21.44
N GLY A 112 6.41 -12.98 20.27
CA GLY A 112 7.60 -13.40 19.55
C GLY A 112 8.10 -14.81 19.94
N MET A 113 8.26 -15.65 18.94
CA MET A 113 8.73 -17.02 19.09
C MET A 113 10.13 -17.16 18.51
N ILE A 114 11.02 -17.84 19.25
CA ILE A 114 12.31 -18.27 18.68
C ILE A 114 12.01 -19.46 17.78
N LEU A 115 12.02 -19.25 16.47
CA LEU A 115 11.93 -20.31 15.48
C LEU A 115 13.37 -20.76 15.12
N LYS A 116 13.82 -21.83 15.74
CA LYS A 116 15.04 -22.54 15.35
C LYS A 116 14.76 -23.45 14.13
N ASN A 117 14.24 -22.88 13.07
CA ASN A 117 13.99 -23.59 11.82
C ASN A 117 14.90 -23.04 10.72
N ARG A 118 15.86 -23.86 10.26
CA ARG A 118 16.83 -23.45 9.24
C ARG A 118 16.16 -23.05 7.93
N VAL A 119 15.15 -23.79 7.48
CA VAL A 119 14.44 -23.53 6.22
C VAL A 119 13.74 -22.17 6.31
N LEU A 120 13.05 -21.89 7.42
CA LEU A 120 12.41 -20.61 7.64
C LEU A 120 13.43 -19.46 7.67
N GLY A 121 14.59 -19.68 8.29
CA GLY A 121 15.70 -18.73 8.28
C GLY A 121 16.13 -18.38 6.85
N ILE A 122 16.31 -19.39 5.99
CA ILE A 122 16.69 -19.19 4.59
C ILE A 122 15.61 -18.41 3.83
N ILE A 123 14.33 -18.80 3.97
CA ILE A 123 13.20 -18.12 3.31
C ILE A 123 13.17 -16.63 3.66
N THR A 124 13.32 -16.32 4.93
CA THR A 124 13.11 -14.95 5.44
C THR A 124 14.32 -14.04 5.27
N THR A 125 15.52 -14.60 5.07
CA THR A 125 16.75 -13.81 4.86
C THR A 125 17.07 -13.56 3.38
N ARG A 126 16.37 -14.20 2.45
CA ARG A 126 16.61 -13.96 1.02
C ARG A 126 16.30 -12.52 0.64
N GLN A 127 17.22 -11.90 -0.10
CA GLN A 127 17.05 -10.54 -0.64
C GLN A 127 15.98 -10.47 -1.74
N GLU A 128 15.74 -11.58 -2.44
CA GLU A 128 14.71 -11.73 -3.46
C GLU A 128 13.90 -12.99 -3.19
N GLY A 129 12.59 -12.95 -3.40
CA GLY A 129 11.71 -14.11 -3.21
C GLY A 129 10.28 -13.73 -2.86
N GLU A 130 9.40 -14.72 -2.87
CA GLU A 130 7.96 -14.56 -2.65
C GLU A 130 7.64 -14.00 -1.25
N PHE A 131 8.41 -14.36 -0.23
CA PHE A 131 8.21 -13.80 1.11
C PHE A 131 8.46 -12.28 1.12
N LYS A 132 9.59 -11.84 0.55
CA LYS A 132 9.93 -10.40 0.49
C LYS A 132 8.92 -9.61 -0.34
N LYS A 133 8.46 -10.17 -1.47
CA LYS A 133 7.39 -9.54 -2.26
C LYS A 133 6.12 -9.34 -1.45
N ARG A 134 5.67 -10.36 -0.69
CA ARG A 134 4.49 -10.27 0.19
C ARG A 134 4.69 -9.29 1.33
N LEU A 135 5.89 -9.22 1.89
CA LEU A 135 6.20 -8.24 2.93
C LEU A 135 6.14 -6.82 2.37
N LEU A 136 6.77 -6.56 1.23
CA LEU A 136 6.79 -5.24 0.60
C LEU A 136 5.46 -4.83 -0.01
N SER A 137 4.61 -5.78 -0.44
CA SER A 137 3.24 -5.46 -0.89
C SER A 137 2.35 -4.87 0.21
N ARG A 138 2.78 -4.96 1.47
CA ARG A 138 2.12 -4.34 2.63
C ARG A 138 2.58 -2.91 2.89
N ALA A 139 3.50 -2.40 2.07
CA ALA A 139 3.93 -1.02 2.10
C ALA A 139 2.82 -0.08 1.60
N ALA A 140 2.78 1.12 2.12
CA ALA A 140 1.95 2.16 1.54
C ALA A 140 2.58 2.68 0.24
N LEU A 141 1.75 2.97 -0.76
CA LEU A 141 2.18 3.65 -1.97
C LEU A 141 1.94 5.16 -1.79
N ALA A 142 2.81 5.80 -1.01
CA ALA A 142 2.72 7.23 -0.75
C ALA A 142 3.67 8.01 -1.67
N ASP A 143 3.20 9.18 -2.15
CA ASP A 143 4.02 10.11 -2.93
C ASP A 143 4.90 10.94 -1.97
N GLU A 144 6.20 10.64 -1.93
CA GLU A 144 7.16 11.31 -1.04
C GLU A 144 7.14 12.84 -1.20
N PRO A 145 7.25 13.43 -2.40
CA PRO A 145 7.27 14.87 -2.58
C PRO A 145 6.03 15.60 -2.01
N VAL A 146 4.89 14.94 -1.96
CA VAL A 146 3.66 15.54 -1.40
C VAL A 146 3.76 15.71 0.11
N THR A 147 4.44 14.79 0.79
CA THR A 147 4.53 14.80 2.26
C THR A 147 5.73 15.58 2.75
N THR A 148 6.87 15.49 2.06
CA THR A 148 8.15 16.08 2.50
C THR A 148 8.26 17.57 2.22
N ASP A 149 7.58 18.08 1.20
CA ASP A 149 7.57 19.51 0.87
C ASP A 149 6.60 20.28 1.77
N THR A 150 7.14 20.94 2.79
CA THR A 150 6.35 21.73 3.76
C THR A 150 5.76 23.02 3.17
N LYS A 151 6.22 23.45 1.99
CA LYS A 151 5.73 24.65 1.30
C LYS A 151 4.70 24.35 0.23
N ARG A 152 4.48 23.09 -0.06
CA ARG A 152 3.55 22.66 -1.10
C ARG A 152 2.11 22.93 -0.69
N LEU A 153 1.37 23.58 -1.58
CA LEU A 153 -0.07 23.73 -1.42
C LEU A 153 -0.77 22.40 -1.69
N ILE A 154 -1.73 22.07 -0.87
CA ILE A 154 -2.63 20.93 -1.08
C ILE A 154 -4.00 21.44 -1.52
N ARG A 155 -4.74 20.59 -2.23
CA ARG A 155 -6.11 20.92 -2.62
C ARG A 155 -6.99 21.06 -1.39
N MET A 156 -7.72 22.16 -1.32
CA MET A 156 -8.63 22.40 -0.22
C MET A 156 -9.83 21.45 -0.32
N PRO A 157 -10.16 20.71 0.75
CA PRO A 157 -11.40 19.93 0.80
C PRO A 157 -12.61 20.78 0.45
N THR A 158 -13.54 20.20 -0.29
CA THR A 158 -14.76 20.84 -0.85
C THR A 158 -14.56 21.81 -2.01
N SER A 159 -13.30 22.12 -2.41
CA SER A 159 -13.03 22.87 -3.64
C SER A 159 -13.22 22.01 -4.89
N LEU A 160 -13.21 22.65 -6.07
CA LEU A 160 -13.22 21.95 -7.35
C LEU A 160 -11.81 21.70 -7.85
N HIS A 161 -11.60 20.53 -8.43
CA HIS A 161 -10.36 20.21 -9.13
C HIS A 161 -10.36 20.85 -10.52
N GLY A 162 -9.37 21.70 -10.82
CA GLY A 162 -9.36 22.50 -12.05
C GLY A 162 -9.34 21.71 -13.36
N GLY A 163 -8.80 20.47 -13.37
CA GLY A 163 -8.72 19.66 -14.59
C GLY A 163 -9.94 18.76 -14.83
N SER A 164 -10.60 18.28 -13.78
CA SER A 164 -11.73 17.36 -13.88
C SER A 164 -13.09 18.02 -13.60
N GLY A 165 -13.11 19.15 -12.92
CA GLY A 165 -14.34 19.76 -12.40
C GLY A 165 -14.96 19.03 -11.21
N MET A 166 -14.39 17.91 -10.78
CA MET A 166 -14.88 17.12 -9.64
C MET A 166 -14.59 17.82 -8.31
N ARG A 167 -15.41 17.57 -7.32
CA ARG A 167 -15.22 18.07 -5.96
C ARG A 167 -14.09 17.31 -5.27
N VAL A 168 -13.24 18.04 -4.57
CA VAL A 168 -12.28 17.48 -3.59
C VAL A 168 -13.08 17.01 -2.38
N GLN A 169 -13.34 15.70 -2.30
CA GLN A 169 -14.34 15.14 -1.39
C GLN A 169 -13.71 14.57 -0.13
N PRO A 170 -14.03 15.13 1.07
CA PRO A 170 -13.73 14.46 2.32
C PRO A 170 -14.51 13.15 2.44
N LEU A 171 -13.83 12.10 2.93
CA LEU A 171 -14.39 10.76 3.09
C LEU A 171 -14.05 10.20 4.46
N GLU A 172 -15.00 9.53 5.07
CA GLU A 172 -14.71 8.62 6.16
C GLU A 172 -14.10 7.32 5.61
N LEU A 173 -13.22 6.69 6.37
CA LEU A 173 -12.53 5.48 5.90
C LEU A 173 -13.50 4.33 5.57
N ARG A 174 -14.59 4.24 6.32
CA ARG A 174 -15.65 3.23 6.11
C ARG A 174 -16.37 3.38 4.77
N ASP A 175 -16.48 4.62 4.26
CA ASP A 175 -17.24 4.93 3.05
C ASP A 175 -16.39 4.74 1.78
N LEU A 176 -15.08 4.47 1.93
CA LEU A 176 -14.14 4.38 0.80
C LEU A 176 -14.51 3.31 -0.22
N HIS A 177 -15.06 2.18 0.25
CA HIS A 177 -15.41 1.05 -0.64
C HIS A 177 -16.67 1.31 -1.47
N GLU A 178 -17.54 2.20 -1.03
CA GLU A 178 -18.80 2.55 -1.70
C GLU A 178 -18.66 3.83 -2.55
N PHE A 179 -17.58 4.60 -2.34
CA PHE A 179 -17.36 5.87 -3.00
C PHE A 179 -16.97 5.69 -4.48
N ASP A 180 -17.83 6.19 -5.38
CA ASP A 180 -17.53 6.28 -6.81
C ASP A 180 -17.29 7.75 -7.20
N PRO A 181 -16.04 8.13 -7.54
CA PRO A 181 -15.74 9.51 -7.95
C PRO A 181 -16.56 10.04 -9.12
N LEU A 182 -17.00 9.16 -10.03
CA LEU A 182 -17.73 9.55 -11.23
C LEU A 182 -19.19 9.88 -10.96
N THR A 183 -19.68 9.54 -9.78
CA THR A 183 -21.04 9.89 -9.31
C THR A 183 -20.98 10.83 -8.12
N ASP A 184 -20.22 10.49 -7.07
CA ASP A 184 -20.28 11.16 -5.78
C ASP A 184 -19.48 12.48 -5.73
N ALA A 185 -18.46 12.61 -6.58
CA ALA A 185 -17.65 13.82 -6.67
C ALA A 185 -18.07 14.76 -7.82
N VAL A 186 -19.07 14.38 -8.60
CA VAL A 186 -19.61 15.21 -9.67
C VAL A 186 -20.49 16.30 -9.08
N VAL A 187 -20.22 17.56 -9.40
CA VAL A 187 -20.92 18.74 -8.85
C VAL A 187 -21.86 19.36 -9.84
N PHE A 188 -21.52 19.22 -11.11
CA PHE A 188 -22.33 19.78 -12.20
C PHE A 188 -23.38 18.75 -12.59
N GLY A 189 -24.66 19.12 -12.38
CA GLY A 189 -25.77 18.28 -12.80
C GLY A 189 -26.06 18.42 -14.31
N THR A 190 -27.20 17.92 -14.70
CA THR A 190 -27.67 17.91 -16.11
C THR A 190 -28.32 19.24 -16.55
N ARG A 191 -28.18 20.30 -15.73
CA ARG A 191 -28.77 21.62 -16.07
C ARG A 191 -27.98 22.25 -17.20
N ASP A 192 -28.67 22.61 -18.25
CA ASP A 192 -28.10 23.39 -19.35
C ASP A 192 -27.70 24.79 -18.88
N VAL A 193 -26.49 25.20 -19.24
CA VAL A 193 -25.95 26.53 -18.95
C VAL A 193 -25.42 27.15 -20.24
N LYS A 194 -25.66 28.43 -20.44
CA LYS A 194 -25.03 29.19 -21.53
C LYS A 194 -23.62 29.59 -21.10
N VAL A 195 -22.64 29.25 -21.91
CA VAL A 195 -21.25 29.63 -21.68
C VAL A 195 -20.79 30.58 -22.79
N ASP A 196 -20.33 31.76 -22.41
CA ASP A 196 -19.70 32.70 -23.35
C ASP A 196 -18.21 32.37 -23.44
N GLN A 197 -17.86 31.52 -24.39
CA GLN A 197 -16.53 31.05 -24.61
C GLN A 197 -15.68 32.10 -25.34
N LYS A 198 -14.69 32.68 -24.67
CA LYS A 198 -13.86 33.76 -25.22
C LYS A 198 -12.78 33.28 -26.19
N PHE A 199 -12.28 32.03 -26.00
CA PHE A 199 -11.22 31.43 -26.81
C PHE A 199 -11.58 29.99 -27.13
N PRO A 200 -11.16 29.43 -28.28
CA PRO A 200 -11.29 28.00 -28.52
C PRO A 200 -10.56 27.21 -27.42
N ILE A 201 -11.19 26.20 -26.90
CA ILE A 201 -10.61 25.36 -25.84
C ILE A 201 -10.83 23.88 -26.14
N ARG A 202 -9.84 23.09 -25.86
CA ARG A 202 -9.92 21.62 -25.88
C ARG A 202 -9.72 21.14 -24.47
N MET A 203 -10.74 20.49 -23.89
CA MET A 203 -10.63 20.00 -22.53
C MET A 203 -11.08 18.56 -22.38
N PRO A 204 -10.29 17.73 -21.71
CA PRO A 204 -10.72 16.40 -21.31
C PRO A 204 -11.63 16.53 -20.08
N MET A 205 -12.79 15.89 -20.10
CA MET A 205 -13.71 15.85 -18.98
C MET A 205 -14.47 14.51 -18.98
N LEU A 206 -14.53 13.85 -17.82
CA LEU A 206 -15.24 12.58 -17.64
C LEU A 206 -14.88 11.51 -18.68
N GLY A 207 -13.61 11.40 -19.03
CA GLY A 207 -13.12 10.42 -20.00
C GLY A 207 -13.32 10.80 -21.49
N SER A 208 -13.99 11.90 -21.78
CA SER A 208 -14.21 12.44 -23.13
C SER A 208 -13.42 13.72 -23.35
N THR A 209 -13.11 14.03 -24.60
CA THR A 209 -12.46 15.30 -24.97
C THR A 209 -13.48 16.18 -25.69
N TYR A 210 -13.70 17.36 -25.16
CA TYR A 210 -14.60 18.36 -25.73
C TYR A 210 -13.79 19.47 -26.40
N GLU A 211 -14.18 19.82 -27.61
CA GLU A 211 -13.63 20.97 -28.35
C GLU A 211 -14.70 22.05 -28.42
N LEU A 212 -14.49 23.11 -27.66
CA LEU A 212 -15.44 24.24 -27.62
C LEU A 212 -14.86 25.38 -28.44
N GLN A 213 -15.64 25.86 -29.42
CA GLN A 213 -15.28 27.01 -30.24
C GLN A 213 -15.60 28.31 -29.51
N LYS A 214 -14.98 29.42 -29.95
CA LYS A 214 -15.33 30.74 -29.46
C LYS A 214 -16.80 31.05 -29.82
N GLY A 215 -17.56 31.54 -28.86
CA GLY A 215 -18.96 31.88 -29.01
C GLY A 215 -19.79 31.51 -27.80
N ILE A 216 -21.10 31.63 -27.95
CA ILE A 216 -22.06 31.21 -26.94
C ILE A 216 -22.44 29.76 -27.25
N ILE A 217 -22.25 28.91 -26.29
CA ILE A 217 -22.54 27.46 -26.33
C ILE A 217 -23.65 27.15 -25.34
#